data_e790107eb454131f81b280f2244151c8
#
_entry.id   e790107eb454131f81b280f2244151c8
#
_cell.length_a   1.000
_cell.length_b   1.000
_cell.length_c   1.000
_cell.angle_alpha   90.00
_cell.angle_beta   90.00
_cell.angle_gamma   90.00
#
_symmetry.space_group_name_H-M   'P 1'
#
loop_
_entity.id
_entity.type
_entity.pdbx_description
1 polymer ?
#
loop_
_entity_poly.entity_id
_entity_poly.type
_entity_poly.pdbx_seq_one_letter_code
_entity_poly.pdbx_strand_id
1 'polypeptide(L)'
;MKRLLLLALLPAISLARDVRVTTEAELRAALGGALPGDVITLASGTYVITSKLSCTTAGTPGQPIVVRAEVPFGATLESNTLIAIGVSAPFWRFEDFAMRGVCPVDSDCEHAFQVTGLATDVVLRRLRLVDFNAQLKVNATPAGDGGYDMPHRGLVEACEVFDTRPRATANPVTKLNIDTGDDFVVRDNFLHDFAKNGGNFISYGSFMKSGGQRGVYERNLVLCRSGGQAMTDTRIGLSFGGGGTAPQFCYPGFNAAVPCSVEHADGVLRNNIVANCSDVGVYLNRARNTSVLHNTLVGTNGVDFRFGTTTGRAVGNLLTSAIRARDLGTFTDTQNVTGVAVAAFAAAYASPLAGDLSVTGSVTAWVGVVTPPSGVTDDYCARTRAAARWTVGALEHSLGNCATGKPPDGGTGGGGGLTGGGGGSVSGGGGGSATGGGGSARGGGSGSAAGGGGSVSDGGMEPGAVSGCGCASLESGLAVLALALFRRVSRPAWAGRKAPG
;
A
#
# COMPACT_ATOMS: atom_id res chain seq x y z
N MET A 1 41.33 21.25 -50.32
CA MET A 1 41.11 21.29 -48.88
C MET A 1 39.62 21.56 -48.59
N LYS A 2 38.85 20.50 -48.36
CA LYS A 2 37.42 20.64 -47.99
C LYS A 2 37.34 20.76 -46.46
N ARG A 3 36.92 21.89 -45.94
CA ARG A 3 36.67 22.09 -44.51
C ARG A 3 35.33 21.41 -44.16
N LEU A 4 35.37 20.34 -43.40
CA LEU A 4 34.22 19.73 -42.81
C LEU A 4 33.76 20.60 -41.63
N LEU A 5 32.59 21.22 -41.77
CA LEU A 5 31.94 21.95 -40.67
C LEU A 5 31.28 20.88 -39.79
N LEU A 6 31.84 20.60 -38.60
CA LEU A 6 31.21 19.78 -37.58
C LEU A 6 30.12 20.63 -36.89
N LEU A 7 28.86 20.44 -37.26
CA LEU A 7 27.73 21.02 -36.54
C LEU A 7 27.59 20.25 -35.21
N ALA A 8 28.03 20.85 -34.11
CA ALA A 8 27.75 20.34 -32.77
C ALA A 8 26.24 20.49 -32.48
N LEU A 9 25.48 19.41 -32.53
CA LEU A 9 24.13 19.39 -32.01
C LEU A 9 24.24 19.53 -30.48
N LEU A 10 24.03 20.76 -29.99
CA LEU A 10 23.79 20.99 -28.57
C LEU A 10 22.41 20.36 -28.23
N PRO A 11 22.31 19.55 -27.19
CA PRO A 11 21.01 19.06 -26.73
C PRO A 11 20.16 20.25 -26.34
N ALA A 12 18.97 20.36 -26.91
CA ALA A 12 17.99 21.37 -26.52
C ALA A 12 17.65 21.15 -25.04
N ILE A 13 18.07 22.07 -24.19
CA ILE A 13 17.67 22.11 -22.79
C ILE A 13 16.19 22.47 -22.80
N SER A 14 15.31 21.49 -22.67
CA SER A 14 13.90 21.73 -22.39
C SER A 14 13.81 22.37 -21.01
N LEU A 15 13.39 23.62 -20.94
CA LEU A 15 13.10 24.29 -19.68
C LEU A 15 11.86 23.60 -19.07
N ALA A 16 11.96 23.18 -17.81
CA ALA A 16 10.82 22.70 -17.04
C ALA A 16 9.71 23.75 -17.02
N ARG A 17 8.48 23.33 -17.31
CA ARG A 17 7.31 24.22 -17.33
C ARG A 17 6.54 24.08 -16.04
N ASP A 18 5.99 25.18 -15.52
CA ASP A 18 4.91 25.15 -14.50
C ASP A 18 3.58 25.36 -15.25
N VAL A 19 2.74 24.31 -15.24
CA VAL A 19 1.46 24.28 -15.97
C VAL A 19 0.34 24.27 -14.96
N ARG A 20 -0.26 25.43 -14.70
CA ARG A 20 -1.43 25.53 -13.82
C ARG A 20 -2.68 25.09 -14.58
N VAL A 21 -3.47 24.18 -13.98
CA VAL A 21 -4.70 23.65 -14.54
C VAL A 21 -5.88 23.90 -13.59
N THR A 22 -7.06 24.15 -14.15
CA THR A 22 -8.29 24.49 -13.42
C THR A 22 -9.45 23.56 -13.75
N THR A 23 -9.32 22.77 -14.81
CA THR A 23 -10.33 21.85 -15.32
C THR A 23 -9.76 20.45 -15.59
N GLU A 24 -10.62 19.44 -15.67
CA GLU A 24 -10.21 18.08 -16.06
C GLU A 24 -9.61 18.05 -17.47
N ALA A 25 -10.19 18.80 -18.41
CA ALA A 25 -9.71 18.85 -19.79
C ALA A 25 -8.29 19.44 -19.88
N GLU A 26 -7.99 20.50 -19.12
CA GLU A 26 -6.64 21.06 -19.01
C GLU A 26 -5.67 20.07 -18.35
N LEU A 27 -6.09 19.39 -17.29
CA LEU A 27 -5.29 18.35 -16.62
C LEU A 27 -4.94 17.24 -17.62
N ARG A 28 -5.92 16.73 -18.36
CA ARG A 28 -5.72 15.70 -19.38
C ARG A 28 -4.75 16.14 -20.47
N ALA A 29 -4.90 17.37 -20.97
CA ALA A 29 -3.98 17.94 -21.96
C ALA A 29 -2.56 18.10 -21.40
N ALA A 30 -2.43 18.58 -20.14
CA ALA A 30 -1.14 18.72 -19.48
C ALA A 30 -0.42 17.38 -19.26
N LEU A 31 -1.15 16.32 -18.82
CA LEU A 31 -0.60 14.97 -18.66
C LEU A 31 -0.15 14.39 -20.00
N GLY A 32 -0.95 14.54 -21.07
CA GLY A 32 -0.64 14.04 -22.40
C GLY A 32 0.52 14.77 -23.08
N GLY A 33 0.73 16.05 -22.75
CA GLY A 33 1.81 16.88 -23.29
C GLY A 33 2.99 17.11 -22.34
N ALA A 34 3.07 16.35 -21.25
CA ALA A 34 4.10 16.49 -20.23
C ALA A 34 5.51 16.22 -20.78
N LEU A 35 6.49 16.97 -20.30
CA LEU A 35 7.91 16.82 -20.59
C LEU A 35 8.70 16.59 -19.28
N PRO A 36 9.89 15.99 -19.34
CA PRO A 36 10.73 15.84 -18.16
C PRO A 36 10.95 17.16 -17.43
N GLY A 37 10.70 17.17 -16.11
CA GLY A 37 10.83 18.33 -15.25
C GLY A 37 9.57 19.20 -15.14
N ASP A 38 8.53 18.96 -15.91
CA ASP A 38 7.28 19.74 -15.82
C ASP A 38 6.62 19.56 -14.44
N VAL A 39 6.04 20.64 -13.95
CA VAL A 39 5.19 20.70 -12.76
C VAL A 39 3.78 21.07 -13.19
N ILE A 40 2.84 20.15 -13.05
CA ILE A 40 1.41 20.34 -13.31
C ILE A 40 0.75 20.70 -11.97
N THR A 41 0.34 21.95 -11.83
CA THR A 41 -0.22 22.51 -10.59
C THR A 41 -1.73 22.56 -10.69
N LEU A 42 -2.41 21.76 -9.84
CA LEU A 42 -3.87 21.71 -9.75
C LEU A 42 -4.37 22.91 -8.92
N ALA A 43 -5.17 23.78 -9.50
CA ALA A 43 -5.92 24.79 -8.76
C ALA A 43 -6.92 24.14 -7.81
N SER A 44 -7.26 24.83 -6.74
CA SER A 44 -8.31 24.36 -5.81
C SER A 44 -9.65 24.17 -6.54
N GLY A 45 -10.30 23.03 -6.28
CA GLY A 45 -11.59 22.66 -6.90
C GLY A 45 -11.76 21.16 -7.10
N THR A 46 -12.85 20.77 -7.71
CA THR A 46 -13.17 19.37 -8.04
C THR A 46 -12.99 19.13 -9.52
N TYR A 47 -12.21 18.08 -9.83
CA TYR A 47 -11.96 17.57 -11.18
C TYR A 47 -12.72 16.27 -11.38
N VAL A 48 -13.73 16.25 -12.22
CA VAL A 48 -14.57 15.06 -12.46
C VAL A 48 -13.95 14.21 -13.58
N ILE A 49 -13.42 13.05 -13.20
CA ILE A 49 -12.73 12.13 -14.11
C ILE A 49 -13.72 11.08 -14.61
N THR A 50 -14.10 11.15 -15.87
CA THR A 50 -15.05 10.25 -16.54
C THR A 50 -14.39 9.24 -17.49
N SER A 51 -13.08 9.37 -17.72
CA SER A 51 -12.26 8.41 -18.46
C SER A 51 -10.84 8.44 -17.93
N LYS A 52 -10.14 7.31 -18.04
CA LYS A 52 -8.77 7.15 -17.52
C LYS A 52 -7.84 8.29 -17.96
N LEU A 53 -7.16 8.90 -17.02
CA LEU A 53 -6.01 9.77 -17.27
C LEU A 53 -4.75 8.91 -17.47
N SER A 54 -3.88 9.29 -18.41
CA SER A 54 -2.70 8.49 -18.76
C SER A 54 -1.42 9.29 -18.66
N CYS A 55 -0.42 8.73 -17.98
CA CYS A 55 0.93 9.28 -17.78
C CYS A 55 1.92 8.37 -18.51
N THR A 56 2.24 8.71 -19.76
CA THR A 56 3.01 7.86 -20.69
C THR A 56 4.39 8.43 -21.04
N THR A 57 4.67 9.68 -20.70
CA THR A 57 5.98 10.31 -20.92
C THR A 57 6.89 10.01 -19.74
N ALA A 58 8.13 9.60 -20.01
CA ALA A 58 9.13 9.39 -18.99
C ALA A 58 9.68 10.72 -18.45
N GLY A 59 9.73 10.89 -17.14
CA GLY A 59 10.63 11.85 -16.50
C GLY A 59 12.06 11.30 -16.45
N THR A 60 12.94 11.95 -15.68
CA THR A 60 14.30 11.46 -15.39
C THR A 60 14.62 11.62 -13.90
N PRO A 61 15.66 11.00 -13.36
CA PRO A 61 16.02 11.13 -11.94
C PRO A 61 16.19 12.59 -11.50
N GLY A 62 16.77 13.44 -12.34
CA GLY A 62 16.97 14.86 -12.06
C GLY A 62 15.80 15.77 -12.47
N GLN A 63 14.89 15.26 -13.28
CA GLN A 63 13.75 16.00 -13.86
C GLN A 63 12.48 15.13 -13.84
N PRO A 64 11.95 14.77 -12.66
CA PRO A 64 10.68 14.06 -12.57
C PRO A 64 9.53 14.95 -13.06
N ILE A 65 8.47 14.33 -13.56
CA ILE A 65 7.22 15.04 -13.87
C ILE A 65 6.37 15.03 -12.59
N VAL A 66 5.93 16.21 -12.16
CA VAL A 66 5.23 16.39 -10.90
C VAL A 66 3.79 16.86 -11.15
N VAL A 67 2.83 16.19 -10.51
CA VAL A 67 1.43 16.64 -10.41
C VAL A 67 1.17 16.98 -8.94
N ARG A 68 0.85 18.23 -8.64
CA ARG A 68 0.61 18.66 -7.25
C ARG A 68 -0.55 19.62 -7.13
N ALA A 69 -1.19 19.67 -5.97
CA ALA A 69 -2.14 20.75 -5.69
C ALA A 69 -1.40 22.07 -5.41
N GLU A 70 -2.03 23.19 -5.81
CA GLU A 70 -1.58 24.55 -5.49
C GLU A 70 -1.67 24.83 -3.98
N VAL A 71 -2.75 24.35 -3.36
CA VAL A 71 -2.97 24.37 -1.92
C VAL A 71 -3.13 22.92 -1.47
N PRO A 72 -2.38 22.44 -0.46
CA PRO A 72 -2.48 21.06 0.01
C PRO A 72 -3.94 20.67 0.27
N PHE A 73 -4.40 19.59 -0.39
CA PHE A 73 -5.77 19.09 -0.38
C PHE A 73 -6.86 20.06 -0.89
N GLY A 74 -6.47 21.19 -1.50
CA GLY A 74 -7.42 22.11 -2.16
C GLY A 74 -8.02 21.54 -3.44
N ALA A 75 -7.35 20.59 -4.10
CA ALA A 75 -7.84 19.91 -5.29
C ALA A 75 -8.34 18.50 -4.94
N THR A 76 -9.51 18.13 -5.48
CA THR A 76 -10.07 16.78 -5.38
C THR A 76 -10.37 16.23 -6.78
N LEU A 77 -9.86 15.05 -7.08
CA LEU A 77 -10.18 14.30 -8.29
C LEU A 77 -11.26 13.27 -7.96
N GLU A 78 -12.48 13.48 -8.46
CA GLU A 78 -13.59 12.52 -8.32
C GLU A 78 -13.67 11.66 -9.57
N SER A 79 -13.56 10.34 -9.40
CA SER A 79 -13.54 9.41 -10.52
C SER A 79 -14.69 8.41 -10.46
N ASN A 80 -15.38 8.26 -11.59
CA ASN A 80 -16.35 7.18 -11.81
C ASN A 80 -15.86 6.17 -12.84
N THR A 81 -14.53 5.94 -12.88
CA THR A 81 -13.90 5.04 -13.85
C THR A 81 -13.23 3.86 -13.17
N LEU A 82 -13.07 2.77 -13.89
CA LEU A 82 -12.38 1.56 -13.42
C LEU A 82 -10.95 1.89 -12.92
N ILE A 83 -10.25 2.77 -13.65
CA ILE A 83 -8.90 3.25 -13.32
C ILE A 83 -8.91 4.76 -13.51
N ALA A 84 -8.63 5.52 -12.46
CA ALA A 84 -8.62 6.98 -12.57
C ALA A 84 -7.33 7.48 -13.25
N ILE A 85 -6.15 7.07 -12.77
CA ILE A 85 -4.85 7.45 -13.35
C ILE A 85 -4.04 6.20 -13.66
N GLY A 86 -3.66 6.03 -14.94
CA GLY A 86 -2.72 5.01 -15.39
C GLY A 86 -1.33 5.62 -15.60
N VAL A 87 -0.31 5.03 -14.96
CA VAL A 87 1.09 5.44 -15.09
C VAL A 87 1.87 4.29 -15.73
N SER A 88 2.43 4.52 -16.91
CA SER A 88 3.20 3.51 -17.64
C SER A 88 4.64 3.96 -17.99
N ALA A 89 5.05 5.11 -17.46
CA ALA A 89 6.39 5.65 -17.66
C ALA A 89 7.02 6.07 -16.33
N PRO A 90 8.37 6.07 -16.22
CA PRO A 90 9.07 6.31 -14.96
C PRO A 90 9.10 7.78 -14.53
N PHE A 91 9.46 8.00 -13.24
CA PHE A 91 9.73 9.30 -12.62
C PHE A 91 8.55 10.27 -12.61
N TRP A 92 7.34 9.76 -12.32
CA TRP A 92 6.17 10.56 -11.99
C TRP A 92 6.03 10.76 -10.49
N ARG A 93 5.62 11.96 -10.07
CA ARG A 93 5.31 12.28 -8.67
C ARG A 93 3.93 12.90 -8.57
N PHE A 94 3.14 12.42 -7.62
CA PHE A 94 1.79 12.90 -7.33
C PHE A 94 1.74 13.35 -5.87
N GLU A 95 1.40 14.63 -5.63
CA GLU A 95 1.58 15.23 -4.32
C GLU A 95 0.41 16.18 -3.93
N ASP A 96 0.02 16.15 -2.64
CA ASP A 96 -0.79 17.16 -1.98
C ASP A 96 -2.26 17.30 -2.43
N PHE A 97 -2.88 16.30 -3.06
CA PHE A 97 -4.27 16.35 -3.46
C PHE A 97 -5.10 15.15 -2.98
N ALA A 98 -6.44 15.25 -3.08
CA ALA A 98 -7.35 14.18 -2.77
C ALA A 98 -7.84 13.48 -4.05
N MET A 99 -8.11 12.14 -3.95
CA MET A 99 -8.84 11.38 -4.96
C MET A 99 -9.95 10.58 -4.30
N ARG A 100 -11.11 10.55 -4.94
CA ARG A 100 -12.26 9.79 -4.48
C ARG A 100 -12.91 9.00 -5.61
N GLY A 101 -13.20 7.72 -5.35
CA GLY A 101 -14.06 6.90 -6.21
C GLY A 101 -15.52 7.24 -5.94
N VAL A 102 -16.24 7.63 -6.98
CA VAL A 102 -17.67 8.00 -6.90
C VAL A 102 -18.55 7.10 -7.76
N CYS A 103 -18.07 5.88 -8.08
CA CYS A 103 -18.83 4.92 -8.86
C CYS A 103 -20.11 4.48 -8.14
N PRO A 104 -21.25 4.38 -8.84
CA PRO A 104 -22.47 3.81 -8.29
C PRO A 104 -22.32 2.35 -7.85
N VAL A 105 -21.46 1.61 -8.55
CA VAL A 105 -21.12 0.19 -8.26
C VAL A 105 -19.64 0.10 -7.91
N ASP A 106 -19.35 -0.53 -6.77
CA ASP A 106 -17.98 -0.56 -6.23
C ASP A 106 -16.97 -1.29 -7.11
N SER A 107 -17.40 -2.26 -7.92
CA SER A 107 -16.53 -2.93 -8.90
C SER A 107 -16.07 -2.01 -10.05
N ASP A 108 -16.69 -0.87 -10.24
CA ASP A 108 -16.36 0.06 -11.32
C ASP A 108 -15.32 1.10 -10.89
N CYS A 109 -15.03 1.23 -9.59
CA CYS A 109 -13.94 2.02 -9.02
C CYS A 109 -12.84 1.08 -8.48
N GLU A 110 -12.08 0.48 -9.39
CA GLU A 110 -11.02 -0.48 -9.01
C GLU A 110 -9.78 0.24 -8.49
N HIS A 111 -9.23 1.18 -9.27
CA HIS A 111 -7.92 1.76 -8.95
C HIS A 111 -7.91 3.29 -9.05
N ALA A 112 -7.45 3.97 -7.98
CA ALA A 112 -7.09 5.39 -8.06
C ALA A 112 -5.85 5.56 -8.94
N PHE A 113 -4.82 4.75 -8.68
CA PHE A 113 -3.61 4.66 -9.49
C PHE A 113 -3.38 3.22 -9.96
N GLN A 114 -3.10 3.05 -11.23
CA GLN A 114 -2.53 1.83 -11.78
C GLN A 114 -1.15 2.12 -12.36
N VAL A 115 -0.11 1.53 -11.77
CA VAL A 115 1.30 1.70 -12.16
C VAL A 115 1.76 0.42 -12.83
N THR A 116 2.18 0.51 -14.10
CA THR A 116 2.43 -0.67 -14.92
C THR A 116 3.72 -0.59 -15.74
N GLY A 117 4.23 -1.74 -16.11
CA GLY A 117 5.34 -1.85 -17.06
C GLY A 117 6.59 -1.10 -16.56
N LEU A 118 7.14 -0.23 -17.38
CA LEU A 118 8.39 0.50 -17.07
C LEU A 118 8.21 1.69 -16.13
N ALA A 119 7.06 1.86 -15.48
CA ALA A 119 6.76 2.96 -14.57
C ALA A 119 7.54 2.85 -13.24
N THR A 120 8.84 2.91 -13.32
CA THR A 120 9.78 2.83 -12.20
C THR A 120 9.94 4.20 -11.52
N ASP A 121 10.27 4.24 -10.21
CA ASP A 121 10.48 5.48 -9.43
C ASP A 121 9.24 6.41 -9.38
N VAL A 122 8.04 5.81 -9.35
CA VAL A 122 6.80 6.57 -9.14
C VAL A 122 6.63 6.89 -7.65
N VAL A 123 6.26 8.13 -7.36
CA VAL A 123 6.07 8.63 -5.99
C VAL A 123 4.62 9.08 -5.80
N LEU A 124 3.95 8.53 -4.79
CA LEU A 124 2.68 9.01 -4.24
C LEU A 124 2.96 9.59 -2.86
N ARG A 125 2.78 10.90 -2.68
CA ARG A 125 3.15 11.59 -1.44
C ARG A 125 2.05 12.54 -0.99
N ARG A 126 1.72 12.49 0.30
CA ARG A 126 0.71 13.37 0.92
C ARG A 126 -0.60 13.42 0.12
N LEU A 127 -1.09 12.24 -0.27
CA LEU A 127 -2.37 12.08 -0.94
C LEU A 127 -3.43 11.59 0.03
N ARG A 128 -4.69 11.99 -0.19
CA ARG A 128 -5.86 11.39 0.45
C ARG A 128 -6.60 10.56 -0.61
N LEU A 129 -6.59 9.23 -0.46
CA LEU A 129 -7.14 8.29 -1.43
C LEU A 129 -8.32 7.53 -0.83
N VAL A 130 -9.51 7.69 -1.40
CA VAL A 130 -10.77 7.28 -0.78
C VAL A 130 -11.65 6.49 -1.75
N ASP A 131 -12.27 5.41 -1.26
CA ASP A 131 -13.35 4.67 -1.94
C ASP A 131 -12.98 4.02 -3.29
N PHE A 132 -11.80 3.41 -3.40
CA PHE A 132 -11.44 2.48 -4.47
C PHE A 132 -11.22 1.07 -3.90
N ASN A 133 -11.33 0.01 -4.71
CA ASN A 133 -11.04 -1.34 -4.26
C ASN A 133 -9.53 -1.50 -3.97
N ALA A 134 -8.68 -0.90 -4.81
CA ALA A 134 -7.26 -0.70 -4.53
C ALA A 134 -6.88 0.74 -4.93
N GLN A 135 -6.48 1.55 -3.97
CA GLN A 135 -6.06 2.93 -4.25
C GLN A 135 -4.75 2.96 -5.06
N LEU A 136 -3.88 2.00 -4.86
CA LEU A 136 -2.74 1.74 -5.72
C LEU A 136 -2.78 0.29 -6.20
N LYS A 137 -2.68 0.08 -7.50
CA LYS A 137 -2.41 -1.21 -8.13
C LYS A 137 -1.10 -1.13 -8.92
N VAL A 138 -0.18 -2.04 -8.64
CA VAL A 138 1.06 -2.21 -9.40
C VAL A 138 1.01 -3.54 -10.13
N ASN A 139 1.31 -3.55 -11.45
CA ASN A 139 1.32 -4.75 -12.28
C ASN A 139 2.51 -4.77 -13.24
N ALA A 140 3.00 -5.98 -13.53
CA ALA A 140 3.81 -6.21 -14.73
C ALA A 140 2.94 -6.10 -16.00
N THR A 141 3.59 -5.81 -17.13
CA THR A 141 3.00 -5.88 -18.47
C THR A 141 3.88 -6.74 -19.37
N PRO A 142 3.31 -7.49 -20.35
CA PRO A 142 4.11 -8.22 -21.32
C PRO A 142 5.10 -7.28 -22.04
N ALA A 143 6.36 -7.69 -22.13
CA ALA A 143 7.40 -7.01 -22.89
C ALA A 143 7.49 -7.58 -24.33
N GLY A 144 8.08 -6.81 -25.23
CA GLY A 144 8.19 -7.19 -26.64
C GLY A 144 9.13 -8.38 -26.90
N ASP A 145 9.96 -8.76 -25.93
CA ASP A 145 10.91 -9.89 -25.99
C ASP A 145 10.33 -11.22 -25.45
N GLY A 146 9.05 -11.21 -25.07
CA GLY A 146 8.36 -12.36 -24.47
C GLY A 146 8.50 -12.45 -22.94
N GLY A 147 9.20 -11.50 -22.30
CA GLY A 147 9.25 -11.32 -20.87
C GLY A 147 8.16 -10.38 -20.35
N TYR A 148 8.44 -9.72 -19.23
CA TYR A 148 7.54 -8.75 -18.63
C TYR A 148 8.34 -7.54 -18.13
N ASP A 149 7.83 -6.36 -18.47
CA ASP A 149 8.23 -5.10 -17.85
C ASP A 149 7.52 -4.93 -16.52
N MET A 150 8.22 -4.47 -15.48
CA MET A 150 7.63 -4.26 -14.17
C MET A 150 8.15 -2.99 -13.50
N PRO A 151 7.29 -2.30 -12.75
CA PRO A 151 7.69 -1.14 -11.97
C PRO A 151 8.63 -1.55 -10.81
N HIS A 152 9.61 -0.71 -10.52
CA HIS A 152 10.52 -0.85 -9.39
C HIS A 152 10.62 0.46 -8.62
N ARG A 153 11.08 0.42 -7.38
CA ARG A 153 11.43 1.59 -6.53
C ARG A 153 10.31 2.61 -6.38
N GLY A 154 9.06 2.12 -6.36
CA GLY A 154 7.94 2.98 -6.03
C GLY A 154 7.95 3.42 -4.57
N LEU A 155 7.50 4.65 -4.31
CA LEU A 155 7.36 5.21 -2.97
C LEU A 155 5.92 5.66 -2.71
N VAL A 156 5.33 5.15 -1.62
CA VAL A 156 4.06 5.67 -1.08
C VAL A 156 4.36 6.23 0.30
N GLU A 157 4.21 7.54 0.48
CA GLU A 157 4.67 8.25 1.65
C GLU A 157 3.67 9.29 2.15
N ALA A 158 3.42 9.28 3.45
CA ALA A 158 2.58 10.25 4.14
C ALA A 158 1.16 10.39 3.53
N CYS A 159 0.61 9.30 3.00
CA CYS A 159 -0.73 9.26 2.43
C CYS A 159 -1.77 8.78 3.47
N GLU A 160 -3.00 9.30 3.36
CA GLU A 160 -4.18 8.76 4.03
C GLU A 160 -4.99 7.93 3.02
N VAL A 161 -5.26 6.65 3.36
CA VAL A 161 -5.86 5.69 2.42
C VAL A 161 -6.96 4.92 3.14
N PHE A 162 -8.22 5.05 2.69
CA PHE A 162 -9.35 4.43 3.38
C PHE A 162 -10.59 4.28 2.50
N ASP A 163 -11.60 3.61 3.04
CA ASP A 163 -12.95 3.56 2.49
C ASP A 163 -13.95 4.18 3.47
N THR A 164 -14.92 4.91 2.97
CA THR A 164 -16.01 5.48 3.79
C THR A 164 -17.05 4.43 4.19
N ARG A 165 -17.07 3.28 3.49
CA ARG A 165 -17.93 2.12 3.73
C ARG A 165 -17.30 0.84 3.22
N PRO A 166 -17.74 -0.34 3.71
CA PRO A 166 -17.32 -1.62 3.14
C PRO A 166 -17.60 -1.69 1.63
N ARG A 167 -16.62 -2.15 0.86
CA ARG A 167 -16.73 -2.27 -0.60
C ARG A 167 -17.61 -3.45 -0.98
N ALA A 168 -18.75 -3.18 -1.62
CA ALA A 168 -19.71 -4.20 -2.06
C ALA A 168 -19.26 -4.82 -3.40
N THR A 169 -18.24 -5.67 -3.34
CA THR A 169 -17.62 -6.31 -4.52
C THR A 169 -17.08 -7.69 -4.20
N ALA A 170 -17.06 -8.58 -5.22
CA ALA A 170 -16.30 -9.83 -5.17
C ALA A 170 -14.83 -9.64 -5.56
N ASN A 171 -14.46 -8.52 -6.17
CA ASN A 171 -13.09 -8.20 -6.57
C ASN A 171 -12.17 -8.04 -5.35
N PRO A 172 -10.84 -8.19 -5.50
CA PRO A 172 -9.91 -7.96 -4.40
C PRO A 172 -10.02 -6.55 -3.81
N VAL A 173 -10.09 -6.46 -2.48
CA VAL A 173 -10.03 -5.19 -1.75
C VAL A 173 -8.70 -5.15 -0.99
N THR A 174 -7.75 -4.41 -1.53
CA THR A 174 -6.40 -4.24 -0.96
C THR A 174 -5.95 -2.81 -1.23
N LYS A 175 -5.83 -2.03 -0.19
CA LYS A 175 -5.62 -0.58 -0.35
C LYS A 175 -4.38 -0.24 -1.16
N LEU A 176 -3.24 -0.88 -0.83
CA LEU A 176 -2.01 -0.79 -1.62
C LEU A 176 -1.66 -2.19 -2.14
N ASN A 177 -2.04 -2.46 -3.37
CA ASN A 177 -1.88 -3.74 -4.05
C ASN A 177 -0.65 -3.70 -4.96
N ILE A 178 0.53 -4.03 -4.39
CA ILE A 178 1.80 -4.05 -5.11
C ILE A 178 2.03 -5.49 -5.59
N ASP A 179 1.62 -5.76 -6.82
CA ASP A 179 1.63 -7.08 -7.43
C ASP A 179 2.79 -7.21 -8.42
N THR A 180 3.97 -7.22 -7.91
CA THR A 180 5.32 -7.36 -8.47
C THR A 180 6.20 -6.10 -8.29
N GLY A 181 7.48 -6.23 -8.60
CA GLY A 181 8.48 -5.16 -8.54
C GLY A 181 9.30 -5.16 -7.25
N ASP A 182 10.50 -4.64 -7.37
CA ASP A 182 11.50 -4.61 -6.31
C ASP A 182 11.63 -3.23 -5.68
N ASP A 183 12.15 -3.20 -4.44
CA ASP A 183 12.55 -1.98 -3.74
C ASP A 183 11.42 -0.97 -3.50
N PHE A 184 10.17 -1.44 -3.39
CA PHE A 184 9.05 -0.58 -3.01
C PHE A 184 9.15 -0.17 -1.54
N VAL A 185 8.87 1.11 -1.27
CA VAL A 185 8.81 1.66 0.09
C VAL A 185 7.41 2.23 0.36
N VAL A 186 6.77 1.72 1.41
CA VAL A 186 5.50 2.22 1.93
C VAL A 186 5.77 2.71 3.35
N ARG A 187 5.77 4.05 3.56
CA ARG A 187 6.15 4.63 4.83
C ARG A 187 5.33 5.84 5.24
N ASP A 188 5.25 6.02 6.55
CA ASP A 188 4.63 7.20 7.16
C ASP A 188 3.15 7.38 6.74
N ASN A 189 2.46 6.29 6.30
CA ASN A 189 1.09 6.35 5.83
C ASN A 189 0.09 6.04 6.95
N PHE A 190 -1.14 6.53 6.78
CA PHE A 190 -2.30 6.15 7.56
C PHE A 190 -3.26 5.34 6.68
N LEU A 191 -3.30 4.01 6.88
CA LEU A 191 -4.20 3.08 6.19
C LEU A 191 -5.31 2.70 7.15
N HIS A 192 -6.58 2.97 6.80
CA HIS A 192 -7.65 2.66 7.75
C HIS A 192 -8.99 2.32 7.10
N ASP A 193 -9.90 1.76 7.89
CA ASP A 193 -11.30 1.52 7.53
C ASP A 193 -11.48 0.85 6.16
N PHE A 194 -10.85 -0.28 5.95
CA PHE A 194 -10.98 -1.07 4.75
C PHE A 194 -11.74 -2.37 5.02
N ALA A 195 -12.71 -2.65 4.18
CA ALA A 195 -13.53 -3.85 4.30
C ALA A 195 -14.03 -4.32 2.94
N LYS A 196 -14.14 -5.64 2.78
CA LYS A 196 -14.78 -6.27 1.63
C LYS A 196 -16.12 -6.86 2.05
N ASN A 197 -17.19 -6.41 1.40
CA ASN A 197 -18.53 -6.93 1.60
C ASN A 197 -18.98 -7.71 0.33
N GLY A 198 -18.42 -8.89 0.14
CA GLY A 198 -18.72 -9.77 -0.99
C GLY A 198 -17.60 -10.78 -1.26
N GLY A 199 -17.88 -11.77 -2.08
CA GLY A 199 -16.92 -12.82 -2.43
C GLY A 199 -16.39 -13.57 -1.20
N ASN A 200 -15.08 -13.57 -1.00
CA ASN A 200 -14.41 -14.23 0.12
C ASN A 200 -14.36 -13.40 1.42
N PHE A 201 -14.86 -12.17 1.43
CA PHE A 201 -14.85 -11.25 2.58
C PHE A 201 -13.45 -11.00 3.17
N ILE A 202 -12.38 -11.08 2.37
CA ILE A 202 -11.00 -10.84 2.82
C ILE A 202 -10.50 -9.53 2.23
N SER A 203 -9.97 -8.66 3.09
CA SER A 203 -9.34 -7.40 2.69
C SER A 203 -7.96 -7.23 3.35
N TYR A 204 -7.11 -6.43 2.70
CA TYR A 204 -5.76 -6.12 3.16
C TYR A 204 -5.54 -4.61 3.21
N GLY A 205 -4.83 -4.13 4.22
CA GLY A 205 -4.30 -2.77 4.20
C GLY A 205 -3.26 -2.62 3.09
N SER A 206 -2.30 -3.53 3.03
CA SER A 206 -1.33 -3.57 1.93
C SER A 206 -0.73 -4.95 1.78
N PHE A 207 -0.35 -5.30 0.55
CA PHE A 207 0.59 -6.40 0.30
C PHE A 207 1.59 -6.08 -0.81
N MET A 208 2.77 -6.74 -0.75
CA MET A 208 3.77 -6.84 -1.82
C MET A 208 3.99 -8.31 -2.13
N LYS A 209 3.86 -8.71 -3.40
CA LYS A 209 3.86 -10.14 -3.79
C LYS A 209 4.40 -10.37 -5.18
N SER A 210 4.14 -11.57 -5.75
CA SER A 210 4.46 -11.96 -7.14
C SER A 210 5.94 -11.95 -7.45
N GLY A 211 6.77 -12.38 -6.48
CA GLY A 211 8.22 -12.50 -6.61
C GLY A 211 8.99 -11.21 -6.40
N GLY A 212 8.34 -10.12 -5.99
CA GLY A 212 9.02 -8.86 -5.64
C GLY A 212 10.01 -9.05 -4.48
N GLN A 213 10.98 -8.14 -4.37
CA GLN A 213 12.06 -8.23 -3.39
C GLN A 213 12.34 -6.87 -2.73
N ARG A 214 12.93 -6.92 -1.52
CA ARG A 214 13.44 -5.76 -0.77
C ARG A 214 12.40 -4.67 -0.51
N GLY A 215 11.12 -5.06 -0.45
CA GLY A 215 10.05 -4.17 -0.04
C GLY A 215 10.21 -3.72 1.41
N VAL A 216 9.81 -2.49 1.71
CA VAL A 216 9.88 -1.92 3.05
C VAL A 216 8.52 -1.35 3.46
N TYR A 217 8.03 -1.79 4.62
CA TYR A 217 6.96 -1.13 5.36
C TYR A 217 7.56 -0.49 6.61
N GLU A 218 7.54 0.82 6.72
CA GLU A 218 8.07 1.50 7.89
C GLU A 218 7.20 2.66 8.37
N ARG A 219 7.06 2.78 9.69
CA ARG A 219 6.34 3.89 10.35
C ARG A 219 4.92 4.12 9.82
N ASN A 220 4.24 3.06 9.34
CA ASN A 220 2.84 3.17 8.97
C ASN A 220 1.94 2.98 10.18
N LEU A 221 0.84 3.73 10.24
CA LEU A 221 -0.30 3.44 11.09
C LEU A 221 -1.34 2.68 10.26
N VAL A 222 -1.67 1.47 10.67
CA VAL A 222 -2.73 0.66 10.03
C VAL A 222 -3.82 0.38 11.05
N LEU A 223 -5.01 0.95 10.84
CA LEU A 223 -6.20 0.67 11.61
C LEU A 223 -7.18 -0.12 10.72
N CYS A 224 -7.25 -1.42 10.87
CA CYS A 224 -8.17 -2.21 10.04
C CYS A 224 -9.61 -1.72 10.19
N ARG A 225 -9.90 -1.10 11.34
CA ARG A 225 -11.15 -0.39 11.61
C ARG A 225 -10.97 0.65 12.70
N SER A 226 -11.47 1.87 12.48
CA SER A 226 -11.44 2.97 13.44
C SER A 226 -12.66 3.01 14.37
N GLY A 227 -13.80 2.42 13.99
CA GLY A 227 -15.05 2.44 14.76
C GLY A 227 -15.32 1.20 15.61
N GLY A 228 -16.30 1.31 16.53
CA GLY A 228 -16.65 0.28 17.53
C GLY A 228 -17.53 -0.88 17.03
N GLN A 229 -17.86 -0.98 15.73
CA GLN A 229 -18.73 -2.04 15.21
C GLN A 229 -17.99 -3.40 15.12
N ALA A 230 -18.72 -4.50 15.32
CA ALA A 230 -18.17 -5.85 15.15
C ALA A 230 -17.71 -6.06 13.70
N MET A 231 -16.56 -6.73 13.52
CA MET A 231 -16.08 -7.15 12.22
C MET A 231 -16.60 -8.55 11.92
N THR A 232 -17.27 -8.69 10.78
CA THR A 232 -17.76 -9.99 10.28
C THR A 232 -16.93 -10.49 9.09
N ASP A 233 -16.01 -9.66 8.62
CA ASP A 233 -15.08 -9.90 7.52
C ASP A 233 -13.66 -10.10 8.04
N THR A 234 -12.79 -10.64 7.20
CA THR A 234 -11.37 -10.86 7.48
C THR A 234 -10.56 -9.66 7.02
N ARG A 235 -9.91 -8.96 7.96
CA ARG A 235 -9.05 -7.80 7.67
C ARG A 235 -7.64 -8.08 8.15
N ILE A 236 -6.72 -8.07 7.19
CA ILE A 236 -5.29 -8.28 7.39
C ILE A 236 -4.57 -6.93 7.26
N GLY A 237 -3.65 -6.63 8.17
CA GLY A 237 -2.93 -5.36 8.15
C GLY A 237 -1.96 -5.26 6.99
N LEU A 238 -0.70 -5.63 7.20
CA LEU A 238 0.38 -5.59 6.22
C LEU A 238 0.80 -7.00 5.81
N SER A 239 1.18 -7.21 4.57
CA SER A 239 1.57 -8.52 4.09
C SER A 239 2.76 -8.49 3.12
N PHE A 240 3.64 -9.46 3.24
CA PHE A 240 4.50 -9.90 2.15
C PHE A 240 3.96 -11.23 1.65
N GLY A 241 3.60 -11.26 0.35
CA GLY A 241 2.85 -12.34 -0.26
C GLY A 241 1.36 -12.32 0.11
N GLY A 242 0.61 -13.31 -0.31
CA GLY A 242 -0.80 -13.51 0.04
C GLY A 242 -1.81 -13.20 -1.05
N GLY A 243 -3.05 -13.56 -0.80
CA GLY A 243 -4.19 -13.23 -1.65
C GLY A 243 -4.26 -13.96 -2.98
N GLY A 244 -3.47 -14.99 -3.21
CA GLY A 244 -3.40 -15.71 -4.49
C GLY A 244 -2.75 -14.86 -5.59
N THR A 245 -1.70 -15.36 -6.19
CA THR A 245 -1.00 -14.72 -7.30
C THR A 245 -1.31 -15.47 -8.58
N ALA A 246 -1.62 -14.75 -9.66
CA ALA A 246 -1.64 -15.34 -10.98
C ALA A 246 -0.22 -15.80 -11.32
N PRO A 247 0.00 -17.11 -11.62
CA PRO A 247 1.36 -17.67 -11.76
C PRO A 247 2.22 -16.93 -12.79
N GLN A 248 1.61 -16.39 -13.86
CA GLN A 248 2.33 -15.63 -14.88
C GLN A 248 3.04 -14.37 -14.37
N PHE A 249 2.66 -13.87 -13.19
CA PHE A 249 3.29 -12.69 -12.58
C PHE A 249 4.39 -13.04 -11.58
N CYS A 250 4.69 -14.33 -11.39
CA CYS A 250 5.74 -14.76 -10.46
C CYS A 250 7.14 -14.49 -11.04
N TYR A 251 7.70 -13.35 -10.72
CA TYR A 251 9.07 -12.96 -11.06
C TYR A 251 10.09 -13.88 -10.34
N PRO A 252 11.26 -14.25 -10.93
CA PRO A 252 11.68 -13.88 -12.29
C PRO A 252 11.18 -14.81 -13.40
N GLY A 253 10.50 -15.88 -13.07
CA GLY A 253 10.19 -16.94 -14.04
C GLY A 253 9.03 -16.60 -14.98
N PHE A 254 8.05 -15.80 -14.55
CA PHE A 254 6.84 -15.44 -15.30
C PHE A 254 6.18 -16.63 -16.03
N ASN A 255 6.13 -17.79 -15.37
CA ASN A 255 5.60 -19.01 -15.96
C ASN A 255 4.18 -19.27 -15.44
N ALA A 256 3.18 -19.18 -16.32
CA ALA A 256 1.78 -19.39 -16.00
C ALA A 256 1.46 -20.79 -15.44
N ALA A 257 2.31 -21.80 -15.69
CA ALA A 257 2.13 -23.15 -15.19
C ALA A 257 2.71 -23.36 -13.78
N VAL A 258 3.52 -22.42 -13.27
CA VAL A 258 4.25 -22.58 -12.02
C VAL A 258 3.86 -21.46 -11.04
N PRO A 259 3.17 -21.79 -9.92
CA PRO A 259 2.87 -20.82 -8.86
C PRO A 259 4.16 -20.22 -8.27
N CYS A 260 4.07 -19.00 -7.73
CA CYS A 260 5.18 -18.41 -6.98
C CYS A 260 5.57 -19.32 -5.82
N SER A 261 6.78 -19.86 -5.86
CA SER A 261 7.35 -20.56 -4.71
C SER A 261 7.72 -19.56 -3.60
N VAL A 262 8.16 -18.36 -3.99
CA VAL A 262 8.41 -17.21 -3.12
C VAL A 262 7.64 -16.03 -3.67
N GLU A 263 6.71 -15.51 -2.87
CA GLU A 263 5.87 -14.35 -3.23
C GLU A 263 6.59 -13.03 -2.98
N HIS A 264 7.49 -12.99 -1.99
CA HIS A 264 8.34 -11.85 -1.70
C HIS A 264 9.64 -12.30 -1.01
N ALA A 265 10.75 -11.63 -1.29
CA ALA A 265 12.03 -11.91 -0.66
C ALA A 265 12.66 -10.67 -0.02
N ASP A 266 13.44 -10.88 1.05
CA ASP A 266 14.27 -9.85 1.70
C ASP A 266 13.48 -8.62 2.17
N GLY A 267 12.19 -8.80 2.52
CA GLY A 267 11.30 -7.74 2.98
C GLY A 267 11.58 -7.27 4.40
N VAL A 268 11.27 -6.01 4.70
CA VAL A 268 11.42 -5.41 6.03
C VAL A 268 10.10 -4.75 6.47
N LEU A 269 9.60 -5.14 7.64
CA LEU A 269 8.53 -4.41 8.34
C LEU A 269 9.13 -3.86 9.63
N ARG A 270 9.21 -2.53 9.75
CA ARG A 270 9.80 -1.90 10.95
C ARG A 270 9.03 -0.69 11.43
N ASN A 271 8.98 -0.54 12.75
CA ASN A 271 8.37 0.61 13.41
C ASN A 271 6.91 0.89 13.00
N ASN A 272 6.16 -0.11 12.51
CA ASN A 272 4.74 0.09 12.18
C ASN A 272 3.87 -0.09 13.43
N ILE A 273 2.76 0.64 13.47
CA ILE A 273 1.65 0.43 14.42
C ILE A 273 0.50 -0.17 13.64
N VAL A 274 0.06 -1.37 14.03
CA VAL A 274 -1.07 -2.05 13.40
C VAL A 274 -2.09 -2.37 14.48
N ALA A 275 -3.32 -1.90 14.30
CA ALA A 275 -4.33 -2.08 15.33
C ALA A 275 -5.71 -2.48 14.78
N ASN A 276 -6.44 -3.17 15.65
CA ASN A 276 -7.87 -3.48 15.48
C ASN A 276 -8.18 -4.21 14.16
N CYS A 277 -7.41 -5.27 13.84
CA CYS A 277 -7.64 -6.17 12.71
C CYS A 277 -8.38 -7.44 13.18
N SER A 278 -9.33 -7.93 12.39
CA SER A 278 -10.04 -9.20 12.70
C SER A 278 -9.18 -10.44 12.49
N ASP A 279 -8.07 -10.31 11.74
CA ASP A 279 -7.07 -11.34 11.53
C ASP A 279 -5.67 -10.82 11.89
N VAL A 280 -4.61 -11.34 11.32
CA VAL A 280 -3.24 -10.98 11.65
C VAL A 280 -2.91 -9.52 11.26
N GLY A 281 -2.15 -8.88 12.13
CA GLY A 281 -1.61 -7.55 11.83
C GLY A 281 -0.52 -7.59 10.76
N VAL A 282 0.26 -8.69 10.74
CA VAL A 282 1.30 -8.95 9.72
C VAL A 282 1.17 -10.38 9.22
N TYR A 283 1.07 -10.53 7.91
CA TYR A 283 0.94 -11.82 7.23
C TYR A 283 2.11 -12.05 6.27
N LEU A 284 2.89 -13.10 6.54
CA LEU A 284 4.00 -13.51 5.70
C LEU A 284 3.65 -14.83 5.03
N ASN A 285 3.36 -14.77 3.74
CA ASN A 285 2.88 -15.90 2.94
C ASN A 285 3.85 -16.17 1.80
N ARG A 286 4.65 -17.23 1.93
CA ARG A 286 5.77 -17.51 1.03
C ARG A 286 6.75 -16.33 0.93
N ALA A 287 7.00 -15.70 2.07
CA ALA A 287 7.91 -14.57 2.20
C ALA A 287 9.26 -15.04 2.75
N ARG A 288 10.29 -15.00 1.91
CA ARG A 288 11.62 -15.50 2.26
C ARG A 288 12.48 -14.39 2.88
N ASN A 289 13.25 -14.76 3.92
CA ASN A 289 14.23 -13.88 4.58
C ASN A 289 13.66 -12.53 5.03
N THR A 290 12.45 -12.55 5.62
CA THR A 290 11.75 -11.34 6.05
C THR A 290 12.19 -10.90 7.44
N SER A 291 12.38 -9.60 7.64
CA SER A 291 12.67 -9.00 8.94
C SER A 291 11.45 -8.25 9.49
N VAL A 292 10.96 -8.65 10.67
CA VAL A 292 9.85 -8.00 11.41
C VAL A 292 10.44 -7.38 12.67
N LEU A 293 10.64 -6.05 12.68
CA LEU A 293 11.49 -5.34 13.62
C LEU A 293 10.73 -4.19 14.31
N HIS A 294 10.70 -4.18 15.63
CA HIS A 294 10.15 -3.07 16.41
C HIS A 294 8.75 -2.61 15.97
N ASN A 295 7.84 -3.52 15.59
CA ASN A 295 6.45 -3.16 15.34
C ASN A 295 5.61 -3.26 16.62
N THR A 296 4.53 -2.49 16.71
CA THR A 296 3.52 -2.63 17.77
C THR A 296 2.20 -3.06 17.17
N LEU A 297 1.65 -4.21 17.60
CA LEU A 297 0.40 -4.79 17.10
C LEU A 297 -0.61 -4.93 18.24
N VAL A 298 -1.74 -4.23 18.17
CA VAL A 298 -2.75 -4.18 19.22
C VAL A 298 -4.12 -4.63 18.70
N GLY A 299 -4.75 -5.61 19.37
CA GLY A 299 -6.07 -6.11 18.95
C GLY A 299 -6.04 -6.74 17.56
N THR A 300 -5.00 -7.54 17.30
CA THR A 300 -4.82 -8.33 16.08
C THR A 300 -4.50 -9.76 16.46
N ASN A 301 -4.56 -10.70 15.50
CA ASN A 301 -4.09 -12.07 15.70
C ASN A 301 -2.54 -12.22 15.61
N GLY A 302 -1.80 -11.10 15.64
CA GLY A 302 -0.34 -11.08 15.71
C GLY A 302 0.34 -11.18 14.35
N VAL A 303 1.39 -12.00 14.26
CA VAL A 303 2.23 -12.19 13.07
C VAL A 303 2.23 -13.66 12.68
N ASP A 304 1.96 -13.97 11.42
CA ASP A 304 2.09 -15.32 10.87
C ASP A 304 3.25 -15.41 9.86
N PHE A 305 4.18 -16.34 10.12
CA PHE A 305 5.14 -16.87 9.15
C PHE A 305 4.57 -18.15 8.58
N ARG A 306 3.99 -18.11 7.38
CA ARG A 306 3.18 -19.19 6.83
C ARG A 306 3.75 -19.78 5.56
N PHE A 307 3.70 -21.11 5.44
CA PHE A 307 4.24 -21.98 4.38
C PHE A 307 5.76 -22.16 4.40
N GLY A 308 6.22 -23.32 3.94
CA GLY A 308 7.58 -23.79 4.11
C GLY A 308 8.68 -22.94 3.44
N THR A 309 8.33 -22.07 2.49
CA THR A 309 9.27 -21.12 1.89
C THR A 309 9.36 -19.81 2.68
N THR A 310 8.49 -19.59 3.66
CA THR A 310 8.55 -18.40 4.52
C THR A 310 9.62 -18.60 5.58
N THR A 311 10.59 -17.69 5.57
CA THR A 311 11.67 -17.64 6.55
C THR A 311 11.93 -16.20 7.00
N GLY A 312 12.53 -16.02 8.18
CA GLY A 312 12.88 -14.67 8.61
C GLY A 312 13.28 -14.55 10.07
N ARG A 313 13.16 -13.33 10.58
CA ARG A 313 13.40 -13.00 11.98
C ARG A 313 12.36 -12.01 12.51
N ALA A 314 12.04 -12.13 13.78
CA ALA A 314 11.21 -11.20 14.52
C ALA A 314 11.99 -10.69 15.72
N VAL A 315 12.22 -9.38 15.82
CA VAL A 315 13.03 -8.78 16.89
C VAL A 315 12.38 -7.54 17.45
N GLY A 316 12.23 -7.50 18.76
CA GLY A 316 11.80 -6.31 19.48
C GLY A 316 10.37 -5.85 19.21
N ASN A 317 9.48 -6.72 18.78
CA ASN A 317 8.07 -6.40 18.53
C ASN A 317 7.24 -6.48 19.82
N LEU A 318 6.21 -5.65 19.95
CA LEU A 318 5.28 -5.59 21.07
C LEU A 318 3.86 -5.92 20.60
N LEU A 319 3.25 -7.02 21.09
CA LEU A 319 2.00 -7.54 20.55
C LEU A 319 1.00 -7.97 21.64
N THR A 320 -0.29 -7.80 21.36
CA THR A 320 -1.37 -8.40 22.15
C THR A 320 -1.53 -9.90 21.89
N SER A 321 -1.08 -10.42 20.76
CA SER A 321 -1.16 -11.83 20.39
C SER A 321 0.24 -12.44 20.20
N ALA A 322 0.38 -13.48 19.41
CA ALA A 322 1.61 -14.26 19.21
C ALA A 322 2.27 -13.98 17.86
N ILE A 323 3.56 -14.31 17.76
CA ILE A 323 4.28 -14.52 16.49
C ILE A 323 4.28 -16.04 16.26
N ARG A 324 3.79 -16.49 15.11
CA ARG A 324 3.54 -17.92 14.86
C ARG A 324 4.23 -18.41 13.60
N ALA A 325 4.81 -19.59 13.69
CA ALA A 325 5.19 -20.40 12.54
C ALA A 325 4.00 -21.30 12.17
N ARG A 326 3.50 -21.18 10.94
CA ARG A 326 2.36 -21.97 10.44
C ARG A 326 2.72 -22.66 9.13
N ASP A 327 2.12 -23.83 8.92
CA ASP A 327 2.25 -24.56 7.64
C ASP A 327 3.73 -24.69 7.20
N LEU A 328 4.63 -25.06 8.12
CA LEU A 328 6.08 -25.22 7.93
C LEU A 328 6.88 -23.90 7.74
N GLY A 329 6.32 -22.73 7.94
CA GLY A 329 7.07 -21.48 8.01
C GLY A 329 8.06 -21.49 9.18
N THR A 330 9.18 -20.76 9.08
CA THR A 330 10.21 -20.69 10.12
C THR A 330 10.71 -19.26 10.35
N PHE A 331 11.07 -18.95 11.58
CA PHE A 331 11.70 -17.67 11.92
C PHE A 331 12.56 -17.80 13.19
N THR A 332 13.45 -16.84 13.39
CA THR A 332 14.13 -16.65 14.68
C THR A 332 13.38 -15.60 15.49
N ASP A 333 13.13 -15.91 16.78
CA ASP A 333 12.43 -15.04 17.74
C ASP A 333 13.45 -14.47 18.73
N THR A 334 13.52 -13.13 18.82
CA THR A 334 14.49 -12.49 19.72
C THR A 334 13.87 -11.24 20.35
N GLN A 335 13.80 -11.24 21.69
CA GLN A 335 13.41 -10.07 22.50
C GLN A 335 12.06 -9.44 22.09
N ASN A 336 11.11 -10.24 21.61
CA ASN A 336 9.73 -9.84 21.39
C ASN A 336 8.95 -9.92 22.72
N VAL A 337 7.96 -9.04 22.89
CA VAL A 337 7.00 -9.11 24.00
C VAL A 337 5.63 -9.40 23.39
N THR A 338 5.13 -10.61 23.62
CA THR A 338 3.91 -11.13 23.01
C THR A 338 2.87 -11.51 24.06
N GLY A 339 1.59 -11.66 23.66
CA GLY A 339 0.52 -12.06 24.57
C GLY A 339 0.15 -10.99 25.61
N VAL A 340 0.49 -9.73 25.36
CA VAL A 340 0.16 -8.64 26.27
C VAL A 340 -1.34 -8.38 26.23
N ALA A 341 -2.00 -8.43 27.38
CA ALA A 341 -3.43 -8.15 27.44
C ALA A 341 -3.78 -6.76 26.90
N VAL A 342 -4.86 -6.62 26.14
CA VAL A 342 -5.35 -5.31 25.66
C VAL A 342 -5.55 -4.33 26.82
N ALA A 343 -5.98 -4.80 27.98
CA ALA A 343 -6.12 -3.98 29.19
C ALA A 343 -4.77 -3.40 29.68
N ALA A 344 -3.65 -4.11 29.51
CA ALA A 344 -2.32 -3.59 29.85
C ALA A 344 -1.88 -2.50 28.87
N PHE A 345 -2.21 -2.63 27.58
CA PHE A 345 -2.02 -1.54 26.61
C PHE A 345 -2.89 -0.34 26.99
N ALA A 346 -4.17 -0.52 27.32
CA ALA A 346 -5.07 0.56 27.71
C ALA A 346 -4.66 1.25 29.02
N ALA A 347 -3.96 0.55 29.92
CA ALA A 347 -3.39 1.13 31.13
C ALA A 347 -2.13 1.95 30.86
N ALA A 348 -1.42 1.69 29.76
CA ALA A 348 -0.16 2.35 29.42
C ALA A 348 -0.35 3.50 28.41
N TYR A 349 -1.33 3.39 27.51
CA TYR A 349 -1.52 4.28 26.38
C TYR A 349 -2.94 4.87 26.31
N ALA A 350 -3.08 6.02 25.66
CA ALA A 350 -4.32 6.79 25.59
C ALA A 350 -5.45 6.03 24.87
N SER A 351 -5.20 5.50 23.67
CA SER A 351 -6.21 4.77 22.88
C SER A 351 -5.55 3.76 21.93
N PRO A 352 -4.98 2.66 22.47
CA PRO A 352 -4.12 1.78 21.69
C PRO A 352 -4.84 1.04 20.54
N LEU A 353 -6.14 0.74 20.68
CA LEU A 353 -6.95 0.16 19.59
C LEU A 353 -7.26 1.16 18.46
N ALA A 354 -7.13 2.46 18.71
CA ALA A 354 -7.19 3.52 17.72
C ALA A 354 -5.79 3.96 17.24
N GLY A 355 -4.74 3.21 17.62
CA GLY A 355 -3.36 3.51 17.24
C GLY A 355 -2.72 4.65 18.01
N ASP A 356 -3.41 5.25 18.99
CA ASP A 356 -2.85 6.29 19.84
C ASP A 356 -2.08 5.65 21.00
N LEU A 357 -0.77 5.59 20.84
CA LEU A 357 0.19 5.09 21.81
C LEU A 357 0.86 6.22 22.61
N SER A 358 0.21 7.37 22.75
CA SER A 358 0.63 8.42 23.71
C SER A 358 0.61 7.83 25.12
N VAL A 359 1.74 7.94 25.82
CA VAL A 359 1.91 7.32 27.15
C VAL A 359 1.07 8.08 28.18
N THR A 360 0.19 7.36 28.87
CA THR A 360 -0.66 7.87 29.95
C THR A 360 -0.42 7.13 31.27
N GLY A 361 0.26 6.00 31.22
CA GLY A 361 0.59 5.16 32.36
C GLY A 361 2.01 4.65 32.34
N SER A 362 2.27 3.52 33.00
CA SER A 362 3.63 2.97 33.09
C SER A 362 3.96 2.11 31.86
N VAL A 363 5.11 2.41 31.27
CA VAL A 363 5.73 1.65 30.16
C VAL A 363 7.07 1.02 30.58
N THR A 364 7.44 1.06 31.85
CA THR A 364 8.78 0.66 32.35
C THR A 364 9.15 -0.77 32.01
N ALA A 365 8.17 -1.71 31.93
CA ALA A 365 8.40 -3.10 31.57
C ALA A 365 8.89 -3.29 30.11
N TRP A 366 8.75 -2.28 29.27
CA TRP A 366 9.08 -2.34 27.85
C TRP A 366 10.33 -1.54 27.47
N VAL A 367 10.82 -0.67 28.37
CA VAL A 367 11.97 0.22 28.13
C VAL A 367 13.29 -0.51 28.37
N GLY A 368 14.26 -0.32 27.47
CA GLY A 368 15.63 -0.82 27.64
C GLY A 368 15.75 -2.35 27.59
N VAL A 369 14.81 -3.06 26.95
CA VAL A 369 14.78 -4.53 26.94
C VAL A 369 15.36 -5.14 25.65
N VAL A 370 15.51 -4.36 24.57
CA VAL A 370 15.96 -4.84 23.27
C VAL A 370 17.41 -4.41 22.99
N THR A 371 18.25 -5.35 22.58
CA THR A 371 19.56 -5.06 21.98
C THR A 371 19.32 -4.55 20.55
N PRO A 372 19.93 -3.42 20.15
CA PRO A 372 19.71 -2.83 18.83
C PRO A 372 19.90 -3.84 17.70
N PRO A 373 18.85 -4.18 16.91
CA PRO A 373 19.00 -5.05 15.75
C PRO A 373 19.55 -4.25 14.56
N SER A 374 20.26 -4.92 13.66
CA SER A 374 20.58 -4.35 12.35
C SER A 374 19.30 -4.07 11.55
N GLY A 375 19.27 -2.97 10.80
CA GLY A 375 18.15 -2.60 9.93
C GLY A 375 17.11 -1.67 10.57
N VAL A 376 17.34 -1.21 11.81
CA VAL A 376 16.56 -0.16 12.48
C VAL A 376 17.51 0.89 13.01
N THR A 377 17.17 2.16 12.88
CA THR A 377 17.95 3.29 13.39
C THR A 377 17.10 4.32 14.14
N ASP A 378 15.79 4.26 13.89
CA ASP A 378 14.80 5.22 14.38
C ASP A 378 13.59 4.52 15.02
N ASP A 379 12.62 5.31 15.47
CA ASP A 379 11.33 4.85 15.95
C ASP A 379 10.20 5.27 14.98
N TYR A 380 8.95 4.98 15.34
CA TYR A 380 7.76 5.37 14.58
C TYR A 380 7.68 6.87 14.27
N CYS A 381 8.20 7.72 15.16
CA CYS A 381 8.24 9.17 14.98
C CYS A 381 9.51 9.66 14.28
N ALA A 382 10.23 8.78 13.59
CA ALA A 382 11.49 9.07 12.92
C ALA A 382 12.59 9.65 13.85
N ARG A 383 12.51 9.36 15.15
CA ARG A 383 13.50 9.81 16.13
C ARG A 383 14.59 8.76 16.29
N THR A 384 15.85 9.18 16.20
CA THR A 384 17.00 8.26 16.29
C THR A 384 17.05 7.56 17.64
N ARG A 385 17.10 6.22 17.64
CA ARG A 385 17.31 5.39 18.83
C ARG A 385 18.80 5.37 19.18
N ALA A 386 19.20 6.15 20.17
CA ALA A 386 20.62 6.32 20.53
C ALA A 386 21.07 5.51 21.75
N ALA A 387 20.13 4.93 22.54
CA ALA A 387 20.46 4.19 23.76
C ALA A 387 21.16 2.86 23.45
N ALA A 388 21.93 2.34 24.40
CA ALA A 388 22.58 1.03 24.29
C ALA A 388 21.57 -0.13 24.28
N ARG A 389 20.39 0.07 24.85
CA ARG A 389 19.24 -0.84 24.84
C ARG A 389 17.98 -0.05 24.56
N TRP A 390 17.11 -0.61 23.72
CA TRP A 390 15.93 0.06 23.19
C TRP A 390 14.62 -0.40 23.82
N THR A 391 13.61 0.42 23.69
CA THR A 391 12.23 0.06 23.98
C THR A 391 11.74 -0.97 22.98
N VAL A 392 10.98 -1.98 23.44
CA VAL A 392 10.30 -2.92 22.55
C VAL A 392 9.11 -2.23 21.88
N GLY A 393 8.81 -2.60 20.61
CA GLY A 393 7.75 -1.99 19.83
C GLY A 393 8.19 -0.77 19.04
N ALA A 394 7.19 -0.11 18.40
CA ALA A 394 7.40 0.94 17.41
C ALA A 394 7.94 2.25 17.99
N LEU A 395 7.70 2.53 19.26
CA LEU A 395 8.09 3.78 19.93
C LEU A 395 9.31 3.61 20.82
N GLU A 396 10.18 4.62 20.86
CA GLU A 396 11.26 4.72 21.82
C GLU A 396 10.88 5.65 22.98
N HIS A 397 10.42 5.06 24.07
CA HIS A 397 9.88 5.83 25.20
C HIS A 397 10.93 6.64 25.96
N SER A 398 12.21 6.29 25.87
CA SER A 398 13.30 7.10 26.42
C SER A 398 13.43 8.49 25.78
N LEU A 399 12.83 8.68 24.59
CA LEU A 399 12.79 9.96 23.87
C LEU A 399 11.53 10.80 24.18
N GLY A 400 10.70 10.37 25.16
CA GLY A 400 9.43 11.01 25.49
C GLY A 400 8.28 10.63 24.53
N ASN A 401 7.11 11.24 24.74
CA ASN A 401 5.94 11.01 23.90
C ASN A 401 6.13 11.57 22.49
N CYS A 402 5.52 10.92 21.52
CA CYS A 402 5.22 11.51 20.22
C CYS A 402 3.77 11.22 19.85
N ALA A 403 3.17 12.07 19.04
CA ALA A 403 1.81 11.88 18.59
C ALA A 403 1.71 10.67 17.65
N THR A 404 0.85 9.71 18.02
CA THR A 404 0.46 8.58 17.20
C THR A 404 -1.07 8.59 17.07
N GLY A 405 -1.65 7.71 16.30
CA GLY A 405 -3.09 7.71 16.05
C GLY A 405 -3.49 8.48 14.79
N LYS A 406 -4.81 8.63 14.58
CA LYS A 406 -5.33 9.37 13.41
C LYS A 406 -4.80 10.81 13.43
N PRO A 407 -4.16 11.29 12.34
CA PRO A 407 -3.81 12.70 12.24
C PRO A 407 -5.05 13.59 12.40
N PRO A 408 -4.94 14.78 12.98
CA PRO A 408 -6.05 15.75 12.97
C PRO A 408 -6.46 16.04 11.53
N ASP A 409 -7.75 16.27 11.32
CA ASP A 409 -8.33 16.55 9.99
C ASP A 409 -7.56 17.70 9.32
N GLY A 410 -6.88 17.37 8.20
CA GLY A 410 -5.97 18.27 7.49
C GLY A 410 -4.48 17.99 7.69
N GLY A 411 -4.11 17.07 8.59
CA GLY A 411 -2.73 16.61 8.77
C GLY A 411 -2.45 15.36 7.95
N THR A 412 -1.34 15.33 7.23
CA THR A 412 -0.80 14.13 6.59
C THR A 412 -0.36 13.12 7.65
N GLY A 413 -0.68 11.85 7.45
CA GLY A 413 -0.38 10.77 8.38
C GLY A 413 1.09 10.68 8.77
N GLY A 414 1.26 10.37 10.00
CA GLY A 414 2.35 9.91 10.81
C GLY A 414 3.77 9.92 10.25
N GLY A 415 4.51 10.81 10.62
CA GLY A 415 5.94 10.96 10.55
C GLY A 415 6.26 12.30 11.16
N GLY A 416 6.94 12.31 12.29
CA GLY A 416 7.24 13.50 13.06
C GLY A 416 7.67 14.68 12.20
N GLY A 417 6.76 15.61 11.96
CA GLY A 417 7.07 16.85 11.30
C GLY A 417 8.15 17.59 12.08
N LEU A 418 9.21 17.94 11.39
CA LEU A 418 10.22 18.87 11.87
C LEU A 418 9.57 20.21 12.21
N THR A 419 9.09 20.41 13.46
CA THR A 419 8.85 21.75 13.99
C THR A 419 10.08 22.17 14.74
N GLY A 420 10.91 22.95 14.04
CA GLY A 420 11.97 23.75 14.66
C GLY A 420 11.33 24.71 15.65
N GLY A 421 11.92 24.79 16.85
CA GLY A 421 11.46 25.59 17.96
C GLY A 421 11.43 27.08 17.64
N GLY A 422 10.42 27.76 18.12
CA GLY A 422 10.33 29.18 18.22
C GLY A 422 9.33 29.52 19.31
N GLY A 423 9.84 29.87 20.50
CA GLY A 423 9.04 30.24 21.65
C GLY A 423 8.22 31.53 21.42
N GLY A 424 7.07 31.59 22.05
CA GLY A 424 6.25 32.78 22.13
C GLY A 424 5.02 32.55 23.00
N SER A 425 5.20 32.81 24.32
CA SER A 425 4.09 32.89 25.27
C SER A 425 3.24 34.10 24.97
N VAL A 426 1.91 33.97 24.86
CA VAL A 426 0.97 35.06 25.09
C VAL A 426 -0.21 34.50 25.86
N SER A 427 -0.36 35.03 27.08
CA SER A 427 -1.45 34.87 28.01
C SER A 427 -2.62 35.84 27.65
N GLY A 428 -3.85 35.41 27.89
CA GLY A 428 -5.07 36.21 27.94
C GLY A 428 -6.30 35.33 27.71
N GLY A 429 -7.18 35.02 28.63
CA GLY A 429 -7.91 35.79 29.59
C GLY A 429 -9.36 35.99 29.08
N GLY A 430 -10.37 35.36 29.76
CA GLY A 430 -11.82 35.67 29.63
C GLY A 430 -12.65 34.46 29.20
N GLY A 431 -13.43 33.77 30.03
CA GLY A 431 -14.45 34.16 30.94
C GLY A 431 -15.83 34.07 30.24
N GLY A 432 -16.66 33.03 30.55
CA GLY A 432 -18.05 32.98 30.09
C GLY A 432 -18.74 31.68 30.48
N SER A 433 -19.37 31.70 31.65
CA SER A 433 -20.32 30.67 32.13
C SER A 433 -21.67 30.75 31.39
N ALA A 434 -22.28 29.61 31.08
CA ALA A 434 -23.72 29.48 31.01
C ALA A 434 -24.18 28.07 31.38
N THR A 435 -25.04 28.05 32.34
CA THR A 435 -25.73 26.98 33.05
C THR A 435 -26.97 26.48 32.32
N GLY A 436 -27.36 25.23 32.62
CA GLY A 436 -28.71 24.67 32.49
C GLY A 436 -28.78 23.43 31.67
N GLY A 437 -29.25 22.32 32.15
CA GLY A 437 -30.33 21.80 32.87
C GLY A 437 -30.61 20.42 32.30
N GLY A 438 -30.60 19.38 32.98
CA GLY A 438 -31.52 18.60 33.69
C GLY A 438 -32.36 17.66 32.78
N GLY A 439 -32.29 16.34 33.03
CA GLY A 439 -33.26 15.36 32.48
C GLY A 439 -32.84 13.92 32.74
N SER A 440 -33.28 13.37 33.88
CA SER A 440 -33.19 11.95 34.24
C SER A 440 -34.29 11.16 33.53
N ALA A 441 -33.98 9.93 33.07
CA ALA A 441 -34.94 8.83 33.03
C ALA A 441 -34.26 7.46 33.20
N ARG A 442 -34.80 6.69 34.12
CA ARG A 442 -34.43 5.34 34.57
C ARG A 442 -35.02 4.25 33.65
N GLY A 443 -34.41 3.06 33.74
CA GLY A 443 -34.95 1.76 33.38
C GLY A 443 -33.87 0.88 32.79
N GLY A 444 -33.34 -0.17 33.37
CA GLY A 444 -33.88 -1.27 34.14
C GLY A 444 -33.99 -2.48 33.21
N GLY A 445 -33.09 -3.50 33.37
CA GLY A 445 -33.28 -4.78 32.67
C GLY A 445 -32.01 -5.61 32.64
N SER A 446 -31.87 -6.42 33.69
CA SER A 446 -30.93 -7.53 33.82
C SER A 446 -31.30 -8.67 32.87
N GLY A 447 -30.28 -9.32 32.28
CA GLY A 447 -30.44 -10.58 31.56
C GLY A 447 -29.10 -11.27 31.37
N SER A 448 -28.77 -12.14 32.30
CA SER A 448 -27.66 -13.09 32.19
C SER A 448 -28.03 -14.20 31.23
N ALA A 449 -27.15 -14.59 30.32
CA ALA A 449 -27.12 -15.89 29.74
C ALA A 449 -25.66 -16.28 29.44
N ALA A 450 -25.27 -17.35 30.07
CA ALA A 450 -23.99 -18.04 29.93
C ALA A 450 -24.02 -18.97 28.70
N GLY A 451 -22.87 -19.27 28.18
CA GLY A 451 -22.57 -20.59 27.67
C GLY A 451 -22.44 -20.71 26.17
N GLY A 452 -21.33 -21.27 25.77
CA GLY A 452 -21.19 -21.96 24.52
C GLY A 452 -19.87 -21.68 23.79
N GLY A 453 -18.78 -22.27 24.29
CA GLY A 453 -17.57 -22.48 23.53
C GLY A 453 -17.85 -23.47 22.38
N GLY A 454 -17.83 -22.98 21.16
CA GLY A 454 -17.80 -23.79 19.97
C GLY A 454 -16.43 -23.67 19.32
N SER A 455 -15.61 -24.71 19.51
CA SER A 455 -14.43 -24.93 18.72
C SER A 455 -14.83 -25.15 17.26
N VAL A 456 -14.56 -24.21 16.40
CA VAL A 456 -14.68 -24.41 14.96
C VAL A 456 -13.41 -25.13 14.50
N SER A 457 -13.58 -26.41 14.18
CA SER A 457 -12.56 -27.21 13.52
C SER A 457 -12.22 -26.61 12.16
N ASP A 458 -10.92 -26.33 11.97
CA ASP A 458 -10.28 -25.96 10.70
C ASP A 458 -10.53 -27.06 9.65
N GLY A 459 -11.54 -26.87 8.82
CA GLY A 459 -11.71 -27.64 7.59
C GLY A 459 -10.67 -27.15 6.57
N GLY A 460 -9.63 -27.96 6.35
CA GLY A 460 -8.69 -27.75 5.24
C GLY A 460 -9.45 -27.74 3.93
N MET A 461 -9.52 -26.56 3.29
CA MET A 461 -9.93 -26.48 1.89
C MET A 461 -8.76 -26.86 1.01
N GLU A 462 -8.86 -28.00 0.36
CA GLU A 462 -8.08 -28.33 -0.83
C GLU A 462 -8.26 -27.22 -1.90
N PRO A 463 -7.25 -26.94 -2.74
CA PRO A 463 -7.35 -25.91 -3.76
C PRO A 463 -8.31 -26.33 -4.86
N GLY A 464 -9.58 -26.02 -4.67
CA GLY A 464 -10.52 -26.00 -5.79
C GLY A 464 -10.06 -24.95 -6.79
N ALA A 465 -9.94 -25.35 -8.04
CA ALA A 465 -9.60 -24.47 -9.15
C ALA A 465 -10.55 -23.26 -9.18
N VAL A 466 -10.10 -22.14 -8.68
CA VAL A 466 -10.79 -20.87 -8.83
C VAL A 466 -10.40 -20.36 -10.20
N SER A 467 -11.36 -20.35 -11.12
CA SER A 467 -11.27 -19.66 -12.40
C SER A 467 -10.69 -18.26 -12.17
N GLY A 468 -9.50 -18.03 -12.67
CA GLY A 468 -8.87 -16.71 -12.62
C GLY A 468 -9.74 -15.72 -13.37
N CYS A 469 -10.27 -14.71 -12.70
CA CYS A 469 -10.69 -13.49 -13.38
C CYS A 469 -9.44 -12.80 -13.92
N GLY A 470 -9.04 -13.21 -15.14
CA GLY A 470 -8.13 -12.44 -15.96
C GLY A 470 -8.87 -11.17 -16.34
N CYS A 471 -8.29 -10.00 -16.04
CA CYS A 471 -8.67 -8.77 -16.71
C CYS A 471 -8.28 -8.92 -18.19
N ALA A 472 -9.20 -9.42 -19.01
CA ALA A 472 -9.09 -9.31 -20.45
C ALA A 472 -9.27 -7.84 -20.82
N SER A 473 -8.23 -7.21 -21.34
CA SER A 473 -8.32 -5.96 -22.06
C SER A 473 -9.18 -6.20 -23.30
N LEU A 474 -10.39 -5.67 -23.33
CA LEU A 474 -11.20 -5.53 -24.52
C LEU A 474 -10.59 -4.41 -25.38
N GLU A 475 -9.66 -4.76 -26.24
CA GLU A 475 -9.37 -3.96 -27.42
C GLU A 475 -10.40 -4.32 -28.50
N SER A 476 -11.18 -3.32 -28.88
CA SER A 476 -12.12 -3.36 -29.98
C SER A 476 -11.33 -3.46 -31.30
N GLY A 477 -11.10 -4.67 -31.78
CA GLY A 477 -10.59 -4.91 -33.13
C GLY A 477 -11.72 -4.88 -34.14
N LEU A 478 -11.74 -3.88 -35.01
CA LEU A 478 -12.56 -3.87 -36.23
C LEU A 478 -12.18 -5.05 -37.12
N ALA A 479 -13.11 -5.97 -37.31
CA ALA A 479 -13.00 -7.04 -38.28
C ALA A 479 -13.15 -6.47 -39.69
N VAL A 480 -12.07 -6.41 -40.45
CA VAL A 480 -12.10 -6.25 -41.91
C VAL A 480 -12.19 -7.64 -42.54
N LEU A 481 -13.35 -7.94 -43.12
CA LEU A 481 -13.63 -9.12 -43.91
C LEU A 481 -12.89 -9.02 -45.24
N ALA A 482 -11.80 -9.78 -45.43
CA ALA A 482 -11.19 -9.94 -46.75
C ALA A 482 -11.41 -11.38 -47.23
N LEU A 483 -12.31 -11.54 -48.25
CA LEU A 483 -12.46 -12.73 -49.07
C LEU A 483 -11.16 -13.00 -49.84
N ALA A 484 -10.53 -14.15 -49.64
CA ALA A 484 -9.48 -14.65 -50.51
C ALA A 484 -9.93 -15.93 -51.17
N LEU A 485 -10.13 -15.82 -52.49
CA LEU A 485 -10.44 -16.90 -53.44
C LEU A 485 -9.26 -17.88 -53.58
N PHE A 486 -9.64 -19.15 -53.67
CA PHE A 486 -8.80 -20.29 -54.05
C PHE A 486 -8.03 -20.09 -55.36
N ARG A 487 -6.75 -20.46 -55.38
CA ARG A 487 -6.11 -21.12 -56.53
C ARG A 487 -5.13 -22.18 -56.06
N ARG A 488 -5.48 -23.44 -56.41
CA ARG A 488 -4.58 -24.58 -56.44
C ARG A 488 -3.56 -24.38 -57.58
N VAL A 489 -2.27 -24.64 -57.30
CA VAL A 489 -1.32 -25.07 -58.34
C VAL A 489 -0.43 -26.16 -57.74
N SER A 490 -0.32 -27.22 -58.53
CA SER A 490 0.27 -28.52 -58.33
C SER A 490 1.79 -28.52 -58.19
N ARG A 491 2.28 -29.57 -57.50
CA ARG A 491 3.70 -30.02 -57.44
C ARG A 491 4.27 -30.40 -58.83
N PRO A 492 5.60 -30.42 -58.96
CA PRO A 492 6.21 -31.73 -59.26
C PRO A 492 7.39 -32.09 -58.32
N ALA A 493 7.52 -33.40 -58.13
CA ALA A 493 8.61 -34.09 -57.51
C ALA A 493 9.86 -34.11 -58.44
N TRP A 494 11.04 -34.07 -57.83
CA TRP A 494 12.22 -34.68 -58.45
C TRP A 494 13.19 -35.31 -57.41
N ALA A 495 13.66 -36.46 -57.83
CA ALA A 495 14.38 -37.45 -57.05
C ALA A 495 15.90 -37.20 -56.96
N GLY A 496 16.47 -37.67 -55.89
CA GLY A 496 17.70 -38.39 -55.64
C GLY A 496 19.03 -38.03 -56.34
N ARG A 497 20.08 -37.95 -55.52
CA ARG A 497 21.32 -38.79 -55.72
C ARG A 497 22.21 -38.73 -54.46
N LYS A 498 22.85 -39.90 -54.26
CA LYS A 498 23.78 -40.33 -53.20
C LYS A 498 25.10 -39.56 -53.18
N ALA A 499 25.73 -39.65 -51.98
CA ALA A 499 27.14 -39.36 -51.68
C ALA A 499 28.15 -40.12 -52.57
N PRO A 500 29.47 -39.85 -52.55
CA PRO A 500 30.33 -40.15 -51.42
C PRO A 500 31.53 -39.17 -51.22
N GLY A 501 32.16 -39.30 -50.07
CA GLY A 501 33.48 -38.77 -49.77
C GLY A 501 33.59 -38.48 -48.28
#